data_92e126d2807772c5067b36229f56851a
#
_entry.id   92e126d2807772c5067b36229f56851a
#
_cell.length_a   1.000
_cell.length_b   1.000
_cell.length_c   1.000
_cell.angle_alpha   90.00
_cell.angle_beta   90.00
_cell.angle_gamma   90.00
#
_symmetry.space_group_name_H-M   'P 1'
#
loop_
_entity.id
_entity.type
_entity.pdbx_description
1 polymer ?
#
loop_
_entity_poly.entity_id
_entity_poly.type
_entity_poly.pdbx_seq_one_letter_code
_entity_poly.pdbx_strand_id
1 'polypeptide(L)'
;MVKKIERAVLVLILCLSTWLAYSIFEDQFSDFVSGVKNAVQDAAGRDETEESRETEETKETAEHQETEDQPAGNRSHYDAREAGRAPVVKDQMEFGTCWAVTASSALEAALLPGEHLVFSADHISMKNTYGRGQEEGGGSAMIMSYLAGWMGPVTEEEDPYGDGYSPDGLEPVRHIQEIQMLREKDLQAVKELVYRCGSVSSSFYMDMENSAHSSVFYNEFQYAYCYNGEKEANHDVLIIGWNDQYPKENFSVDVKRDGAFICQNSWGDRFGENGVFYVSYEDAWIGSSCTAYTAVEPTDNYQYIYQTDLCGWIGQIGYESEQCFFANAYTAAGQEKLSAVGFYATGQDTRYTVYVAENFTNRLSLSGKVPAASGTLQNPGYYTVDLDQKFSLEKGQRFAVIVEICTPGSDYPVAAEYQADENSSNVTIEDGEGYLSTNGFSWENTEESYGCNVCLKAYTVNDD
;
A
#
# COMPACT_ATOMS: atom_id res chain seq x y z
N MET A 1 8.36 43.60 -44.24
CA MET A 1 9.76 43.35 -43.86
C MET A 1 9.98 43.61 -42.35
N VAL A 2 9.49 44.71 -41.78
CA VAL A 2 9.66 45.08 -40.37
C VAL A 2 9.16 44.00 -39.40
N LYS A 3 7.91 43.47 -39.55
CA LYS A 3 7.36 42.43 -38.66
C LYS A 3 8.09 41.07 -38.65
N LYS A 4 8.87 40.77 -39.72
CA LYS A 4 9.74 39.56 -39.72
C LYS A 4 11.05 39.79 -38.96
N ILE A 5 11.55 41.01 -38.92
CA ILE A 5 12.72 41.39 -38.18
C ILE A 5 12.40 41.43 -36.67
N GLU A 6 11.26 41.99 -36.28
CA GLU A 6 10.80 41.98 -34.88
C GLU A 6 10.64 40.58 -34.30
N ARG A 7 10.06 39.63 -35.06
CA ARG A 7 9.96 38.23 -34.63
C ARG A 7 11.31 37.53 -34.50
N ALA A 8 12.25 37.81 -35.43
CA ALA A 8 13.60 37.25 -35.35
C ALA A 8 14.37 37.77 -34.14
N VAL A 9 14.22 39.04 -33.81
CA VAL A 9 14.85 39.66 -32.64
C VAL A 9 14.25 39.11 -31.35
N LEU A 10 12.93 38.90 -31.29
CA LEU A 10 12.25 38.32 -30.11
C LEU A 10 12.70 36.88 -29.83
N VAL A 11 12.87 36.06 -30.87
CA VAL A 11 13.37 34.69 -30.75
C VAL A 11 14.82 34.68 -30.29
N LEU A 12 15.65 35.61 -30.78
CA LEU A 12 17.06 35.72 -30.38
C LEU A 12 17.21 36.11 -28.90
N ILE A 13 16.35 37.03 -28.42
CA ILE A 13 16.32 37.45 -27.00
C ILE A 13 15.87 36.28 -26.10
N LEU A 14 14.89 35.51 -26.50
CA LEU A 14 14.44 34.33 -25.78
C LEU A 14 15.50 33.22 -25.70
N CYS A 15 16.20 32.96 -26.81
CA CYS A 15 17.31 32.01 -26.85
C CYS A 15 18.51 32.45 -25.98
N LEU A 16 18.83 33.75 -25.97
CA LEU A 16 19.91 34.33 -25.14
C LEU A 16 19.52 34.27 -23.64
N SER A 17 18.27 34.53 -23.29
CA SER A 17 17.83 34.50 -21.90
C SER A 17 17.78 33.04 -21.34
N THR A 18 17.41 32.06 -22.15
CA THR A 18 17.46 30.65 -21.76
C THR A 18 18.88 30.13 -21.64
N TRP A 19 19.80 30.56 -22.55
CA TRP A 19 21.21 30.19 -22.47
C TRP A 19 21.90 30.82 -21.24
N LEU A 20 21.58 32.06 -20.90
CA LEU A 20 22.12 32.75 -19.73
C LEU A 20 21.62 32.10 -18.43
N ALA A 21 20.33 31.71 -18.35
CA ALA A 21 19.77 31.01 -17.22
C ALA A 21 20.41 29.61 -17.02
N TYR A 22 20.69 28.92 -18.12
CA TYR A 22 21.36 27.61 -18.08
C TYR A 22 22.81 27.74 -17.58
N SER A 23 23.57 28.74 -18.06
CA SER A 23 24.98 28.95 -17.63
C SER A 23 25.08 29.35 -16.15
N ILE A 24 24.15 30.16 -15.63
CA ILE A 24 24.10 30.52 -14.20
C ILE A 24 23.78 29.30 -13.34
N PHE A 25 22.92 28.39 -13.81
CA PHE A 25 22.59 27.16 -13.11
C PHE A 25 23.76 26.18 -13.06
N GLU A 26 24.54 26.04 -14.16
CA GLU A 26 25.76 25.21 -14.19
C GLU A 26 26.85 25.71 -13.23
N ASP A 27 27.07 27.03 -13.17
CA ASP A 27 28.07 27.62 -12.26
C ASP A 27 27.65 27.39 -10.78
N GLN A 28 26.41 27.63 -10.43
CA GLN A 28 25.89 27.38 -9.05
C GLN A 28 25.94 25.92 -8.65
N PHE A 29 25.64 25.01 -9.58
CA PHE A 29 25.70 23.57 -9.34
C PHE A 29 27.15 23.08 -9.19
N SER A 30 28.08 23.61 -9.98
CA SER A 30 29.51 23.32 -9.86
C SER A 30 30.09 23.78 -8.52
N ASP A 31 29.74 24.99 -8.06
CA ASP A 31 30.13 25.50 -6.74
C ASP A 31 29.55 24.68 -5.57
N PHE A 32 28.30 24.23 -5.67
CA PHE A 32 27.69 23.35 -4.70
C PHE A 32 28.41 22.00 -4.62
N VAL A 33 28.69 21.36 -5.75
CA VAL A 33 29.41 20.08 -5.82
C VAL A 33 30.84 20.20 -5.27
N SER A 34 31.50 21.31 -5.53
CA SER A 34 32.84 21.59 -4.99
C SER A 34 32.84 21.83 -3.49
N GLY A 35 31.78 22.48 -2.96
CA GLY A 35 31.56 22.67 -1.53
C GLY A 35 31.33 21.35 -0.79
N VAL A 36 30.53 20.45 -1.37
CA VAL A 36 30.29 19.12 -0.81
C VAL A 36 31.56 18.26 -0.81
N LYS A 37 32.36 18.28 -1.88
CA LYS A 37 33.63 17.54 -1.93
C LYS A 37 34.62 18.02 -0.87
N ASN A 38 34.73 19.33 -0.64
CA ASN A 38 35.64 19.90 0.36
C ASN A 38 35.14 19.52 1.80
N ALA A 39 33.83 19.52 2.06
CA ALA A 39 33.27 19.12 3.34
C ALA A 39 33.49 17.61 3.64
N VAL A 40 33.45 16.75 2.61
CA VAL A 40 33.74 15.31 2.75
C VAL A 40 35.24 15.08 2.98
N GLN A 41 36.13 15.85 2.36
CA GLN A 41 37.59 15.77 2.61
C GLN A 41 38.00 16.27 4.00
N ASP A 42 37.35 17.31 4.52
CA ASP A 42 37.59 17.81 5.88
C ASP A 42 37.08 16.85 6.96
N ALA A 43 36.03 16.07 6.66
CA ALA A 43 35.55 15.02 7.56
C ALA A 43 36.45 13.78 7.57
N ALA A 44 37.09 13.45 6.45
CA ALA A 44 38.01 12.32 6.33
C ALA A 44 39.41 12.59 6.92
N GLY A 45 39.78 13.85 7.21
CA GLY A 45 41.08 14.26 7.71
C GLY A 45 41.24 14.35 9.23
N ARG A 46 40.23 13.92 10.02
CA ARG A 46 40.25 14.02 11.50
C ARG A 46 40.45 12.72 12.27
N ASP A 47 40.77 11.62 11.60
CA ASP A 47 40.89 10.30 12.27
C ASP A 47 42.26 9.66 12.01
N GLU A 48 43.34 10.37 12.38
CA GLU A 48 44.66 9.75 12.58
C GLU A 48 45.36 10.43 13.78
N THR A 49 45.00 10.02 14.98
CA THR A 49 45.91 9.93 16.16
C THR A 49 45.10 9.42 17.37
N GLU A 50 45.16 8.12 17.63
CA GLU A 50 45.27 7.51 18.96
C GLU A 50 45.27 5.97 18.80
N GLU A 51 46.47 5.44 18.53
CA GLU A 51 46.76 4.03 18.67
C GLU A 51 47.43 3.81 19.99
N SER A 52 46.85 2.97 20.82
CA SER A 52 47.49 1.91 21.59
C SER A 52 46.83 1.65 22.97
N ARG A 53 46.49 0.40 23.14
CA ARG A 53 46.10 -0.38 24.34
C ARG A 53 44.61 -0.57 24.52
N GLU A 54 44.17 -1.80 24.13
CA GLU A 54 43.58 -2.78 25.05
C GLU A 54 43.23 -4.08 24.34
N THR A 55 43.86 -5.06 24.70
CA THR A 55 43.74 -6.51 24.90
C THR A 55 42.38 -7.16 24.71
N GLU A 56 42.35 -8.19 23.85
CA GLU A 56 41.76 -9.55 23.88
C GLU A 56 40.51 -9.83 24.78
N GLU A 57 39.45 -9.06 24.75
CA GLU A 57 38.17 -9.49 25.37
C GLU A 57 36.93 -9.12 24.56
N THR A 58 37.04 -8.71 23.32
CA THR A 58 35.93 -8.21 22.47
C THR A 58 35.83 -8.90 21.13
N LYS A 59 35.86 -10.23 21.05
CA LYS A 59 35.61 -10.96 19.81
C LYS A 59 34.22 -11.63 19.70
N GLU A 60 33.44 -11.65 20.78
CA GLU A 60 32.09 -12.24 20.77
C GLU A 60 30.94 -11.22 20.68
N THR A 61 31.22 -9.93 20.87
CA THR A 61 30.19 -8.85 20.77
C THR A 61 30.20 -8.08 19.43
N ALA A 62 31.19 -8.30 18.57
CA ALA A 62 31.31 -7.59 17.30
C ALA A 62 30.46 -8.21 16.15
N GLU A 63 30.06 -9.48 16.26
CA GLU A 63 29.21 -10.12 15.24
C GLU A 63 27.72 -9.75 15.33
N HIS A 64 27.27 -9.13 16.41
CA HIS A 64 25.86 -8.73 16.61
C HIS A 64 25.56 -7.27 16.32
N GLN A 65 26.56 -6.41 16.10
CA GLN A 65 26.39 -4.98 15.83
C GLN A 65 26.54 -4.54 14.36
N GLU A 66 27.05 -5.41 13.49
CA GLU A 66 27.17 -5.09 12.05
C GLU A 66 25.89 -5.31 11.21
N THR A 67 24.78 -5.77 11.82
CA THR A 67 23.57 -6.14 11.07
C THR A 67 22.48 -5.07 11.03
N GLU A 68 22.55 -3.99 11.81
CA GLU A 68 21.46 -3.00 11.86
C GLU A 68 21.49 -1.95 10.73
N ASP A 69 22.62 -1.75 10.05
CA ASP A 69 22.78 -0.66 9.06
C ASP A 69 22.70 -1.10 7.57
N GLN A 70 22.44 -2.39 7.29
CA GLN A 70 22.28 -2.83 5.90
C GLN A 70 20.83 -2.72 5.43
N PRO A 71 20.57 -2.23 4.19
CA PRO A 71 19.24 -2.31 3.58
C PRO A 71 18.70 -3.74 3.66
N ALA A 72 17.43 -3.90 3.96
CA ALA A 72 16.78 -5.20 4.16
C ALA A 72 17.05 -6.17 3.00
N GLY A 73 16.99 -5.67 1.77
CA GLY A 73 17.23 -6.46 0.57
C GLY A 73 18.65 -7.05 0.42
N ASN A 74 19.64 -6.53 1.16
CA ASN A 74 21.02 -7.05 1.15
C ASN A 74 21.27 -8.11 2.22
N ARG A 75 20.30 -8.38 3.11
CA ARG A 75 20.41 -9.45 4.11
C ARG A 75 20.14 -10.79 3.47
N SER A 76 21.00 -11.78 3.71
CA SER A 76 20.80 -13.14 3.19
C SER A 76 19.74 -13.93 3.97
N HIS A 77 19.36 -13.48 5.17
CA HIS A 77 18.37 -14.11 6.03
C HIS A 77 17.64 -13.06 6.89
N TYR A 78 16.34 -13.28 7.06
CA TYR A 78 15.50 -12.60 8.04
C TYR A 78 14.33 -13.51 8.39
N ASP A 79 14.01 -13.61 9.66
CA ASP A 79 12.85 -14.33 10.18
C ASP A 79 12.15 -13.47 11.24
N ALA A 80 10.90 -13.11 10.99
CA ALA A 80 10.11 -12.29 11.91
C ALA A 80 9.88 -12.98 13.25
N ARG A 81 9.98 -14.33 13.32
CA ARG A 81 9.88 -15.09 14.58
C ARG A 81 11.06 -14.74 15.50
N GLU A 82 12.27 -14.64 14.94
CA GLU A 82 13.49 -14.28 15.68
C GLU A 82 13.46 -12.81 16.12
N ALA A 83 12.81 -11.96 15.34
CA ALA A 83 12.65 -10.54 15.65
C ALA A 83 11.48 -10.23 16.59
N GLY A 84 10.70 -11.24 17.03
CA GLY A 84 9.49 -11.04 17.84
C GLY A 84 8.35 -10.32 17.10
N ARG A 85 8.33 -10.41 15.78
CA ARG A 85 7.35 -9.73 14.90
C ARG A 85 6.43 -10.71 14.16
N ALA A 86 6.55 -12.00 14.38
CA ALA A 86 5.63 -12.97 13.80
C ALA A 86 4.30 -12.98 14.55
N PRO A 87 3.15 -12.87 13.85
CA PRO A 87 1.84 -12.94 14.48
C PRO A 87 1.51 -14.37 14.91
N VAL A 88 0.45 -14.50 15.69
CA VAL A 88 -0.06 -15.82 16.11
C VAL A 88 -0.50 -16.61 14.88
N VAL A 89 -0.16 -17.91 14.85
CA VAL A 89 -0.62 -18.82 13.80
C VAL A 89 -2.11 -19.10 13.97
N LYS A 90 -2.88 -18.84 12.93
CA LYS A 90 -4.34 -19.05 12.89
C LYS A 90 -4.72 -20.25 12.04
N ASP A 91 -5.94 -20.73 12.21
CA ASP A 91 -6.52 -21.83 11.43
C ASP A 91 -7.82 -21.37 10.78
N GLN A 92 -7.83 -21.31 9.43
CA GLN A 92 -9.05 -20.98 8.66
C GLN A 92 -10.10 -22.08 8.66
N MET A 93 -9.79 -23.25 9.24
CA MET A 93 -10.67 -24.43 9.26
C MET A 93 -11.05 -24.86 7.83
N GLU A 94 -12.34 -25.11 7.58
CA GLU A 94 -12.87 -25.56 6.28
C GLU A 94 -13.34 -24.40 5.38
N PHE A 95 -13.17 -23.15 5.82
CA PHE A 95 -13.68 -21.97 5.10
C PHE A 95 -12.70 -21.48 4.02
N GLY A 96 -13.24 -20.83 3.00
CA GLY A 96 -12.46 -20.16 1.94
C GLY A 96 -11.89 -18.81 2.36
N THR A 97 -11.38 -18.67 3.58
CA THR A 97 -11.03 -17.41 4.24
C THR A 97 -9.53 -17.16 4.39
N CYS A 98 -8.68 -17.88 3.65
CA CYS A 98 -7.22 -17.67 3.70
C CYS A 98 -6.83 -16.19 3.54
N TRP A 99 -7.50 -15.47 2.65
CA TRP A 99 -7.32 -14.04 2.41
C TRP A 99 -7.58 -13.17 3.65
N ALA A 100 -8.66 -13.43 4.40
CA ALA A 100 -9.04 -12.69 5.60
C ALA A 100 -8.12 -13.03 6.78
N VAL A 101 -7.80 -14.33 6.96
CA VAL A 101 -6.87 -14.79 8.00
C VAL A 101 -5.47 -14.22 7.76
N THR A 102 -4.99 -14.25 6.52
CA THR A 102 -3.67 -13.68 6.17
C THR A 102 -3.63 -12.18 6.37
N ALA A 103 -4.71 -11.46 6.01
CA ALA A 103 -4.80 -10.01 6.23
C ALA A 103 -4.82 -9.64 7.71
N SER A 104 -5.63 -10.32 8.54
CA SER A 104 -5.65 -10.08 9.98
C SER A 104 -4.26 -10.30 10.60
N SER A 105 -3.57 -11.37 10.21
CA SER A 105 -2.21 -11.66 10.66
C SER A 105 -1.18 -10.62 10.17
N ALA A 106 -1.33 -10.11 8.95
CA ALA A 106 -0.45 -9.06 8.43
C ALA A 106 -0.59 -7.74 9.20
N LEU A 107 -1.81 -7.37 9.58
CA LEU A 107 -2.09 -6.20 10.43
C LEU A 107 -1.45 -6.35 11.82
N GLU A 108 -1.54 -7.54 12.41
CA GLU A 108 -0.89 -7.86 13.69
C GLU A 108 0.64 -7.70 13.60
N ALA A 109 1.25 -8.27 12.54
CA ALA A 109 2.69 -8.17 12.32
C ALA A 109 3.18 -6.72 12.17
N ALA A 110 2.36 -5.85 11.58
CA ALA A 110 2.68 -4.43 11.42
C ALA A 110 2.76 -3.68 12.77
N LEU A 111 2.05 -4.14 13.79
CA LEU A 111 2.06 -3.57 15.14
C LEU A 111 3.15 -4.16 16.04
N LEU A 112 3.60 -5.39 15.77
CA LEU A 112 4.59 -6.10 16.56
C LEU A 112 6.00 -5.51 16.37
N PRO A 113 6.85 -5.50 17.44
CA PRO A 113 6.57 -6.00 18.81
C PRO A 113 5.95 -4.94 19.74
N GLY A 114 5.58 -3.78 19.22
CA GLY A 114 5.11 -2.64 20.03
C GLY A 114 3.76 -2.89 20.69
N GLU A 115 2.85 -3.51 19.95
CA GLU A 115 1.50 -3.84 20.39
C GLU A 115 1.14 -5.28 20.03
N HIS A 116 0.36 -5.93 20.88
CA HIS A 116 -0.09 -7.31 20.72
C HIS A 116 -1.62 -7.34 20.62
N LEU A 117 -2.15 -6.97 19.45
CA LEU A 117 -3.57 -7.12 19.12
C LEU A 117 -3.77 -8.37 18.29
N VAL A 118 -4.89 -9.04 18.45
CA VAL A 118 -5.34 -10.13 17.58
C VAL A 118 -6.62 -9.66 16.90
N PHE A 119 -6.60 -9.61 15.55
CA PHE A 119 -7.74 -9.12 14.77
C PHE A 119 -8.62 -10.26 14.28
N SER A 120 -9.94 -10.01 14.25
CA SER A 120 -10.94 -10.95 13.79
C SER A 120 -10.87 -11.17 12.28
N ALA A 121 -10.60 -12.40 11.88
CA ALA A 121 -10.75 -12.82 10.50
C ALA A 121 -12.22 -13.08 10.14
N ASP A 122 -13.08 -13.38 11.12
CA ASP A 122 -14.52 -13.51 10.94
C ASP A 122 -15.14 -12.19 10.48
N HIS A 123 -14.85 -11.10 11.19
CA HIS A 123 -15.36 -9.79 10.83
C HIS A 123 -14.91 -9.37 9.43
N ILE A 124 -13.63 -9.56 9.09
CA ILE A 124 -13.11 -9.27 7.74
C ILE A 124 -13.89 -10.07 6.69
N SER A 125 -14.11 -11.37 6.92
CA SER A 125 -14.74 -12.26 5.94
C SER A 125 -16.26 -12.11 5.86
N MET A 126 -16.95 -11.80 6.97
CA MET A 126 -18.40 -11.70 7.02
C MET A 126 -18.94 -10.28 6.80
N LYS A 127 -18.15 -9.24 7.14
CA LYS A 127 -18.58 -7.83 7.02
C LYS A 127 -17.91 -7.12 5.84
N ASN A 128 -17.39 -7.85 4.88
CA ASN A 128 -16.84 -7.25 3.66
C ASN A 128 -17.92 -6.53 2.85
N THR A 129 -17.53 -5.47 2.15
CA THR A 129 -18.45 -4.61 1.39
C THR A 129 -19.02 -5.27 0.13
N TYR A 130 -18.41 -6.38 -0.32
CA TYR A 130 -18.84 -7.13 -1.51
C TYR A 130 -19.99 -8.12 -1.20
N GLY A 131 -20.33 -8.33 0.08
CA GLY A 131 -21.41 -9.24 0.49
C GLY A 131 -21.13 -10.71 0.20
N ARG A 132 -19.85 -11.10 0.03
CA ARG A 132 -19.46 -12.50 -0.18
C ARG A 132 -19.40 -13.25 1.13
N GLY A 133 -19.84 -14.51 1.08
CA GLY A 133 -19.75 -15.41 2.22
C GLY A 133 -18.38 -16.07 2.37
N GLN A 134 -18.15 -16.69 3.51
CA GLN A 134 -16.87 -17.34 3.85
C GLN A 134 -16.49 -18.50 2.92
N GLU A 135 -17.47 -19.14 2.26
CA GLU A 135 -17.24 -20.25 1.33
C GLU A 135 -16.81 -19.78 -0.08
N GLU A 136 -16.99 -18.51 -0.40
CA GLU A 136 -16.83 -18.00 -1.77
C GLU A 136 -15.43 -17.48 -2.07
N GLY A 137 -14.55 -17.48 -1.06
CA GLY A 137 -13.22 -16.87 -1.17
C GLY A 137 -13.26 -15.35 -1.26
N GLY A 138 -12.10 -14.71 -1.40
CA GLY A 138 -11.95 -13.27 -1.50
C GLY A 138 -10.52 -12.89 -1.91
N GLY A 139 -10.17 -11.65 -1.71
CA GLY A 139 -8.81 -11.17 -2.06
C GLY A 139 -8.54 -9.73 -1.64
N SER A 140 -7.39 -9.22 -2.06
CA SER A 140 -6.86 -7.92 -1.62
C SER A 140 -7.80 -6.74 -1.85
N ALA A 141 -8.60 -6.73 -2.93
CA ALA A 141 -9.55 -5.65 -3.20
C ALA A 141 -10.63 -5.54 -2.11
N MET A 142 -11.16 -6.69 -1.66
CA MET A 142 -12.16 -6.74 -0.58
C MET A 142 -11.57 -6.27 0.75
N ILE A 143 -10.33 -6.67 1.04
CA ILE A 143 -9.62 -6.24 2.25
C ILE A 143 -9.35 -4.73 2.22
N MET A 144 -8.85 -4.22 1.10
CA MET A 144 -8.57 -2.79 0.97
C MET A 144 -9.81 -1.93 1.14
N SER A 145 -10.95 -2.30 0.52
CA SER A 145 -12.19 -1.56 0.67
C SER A 145 -12.71 -1.59 2.10
N TYR A 146 -12.70 -2.76 2.74
CA TYR A 146 -13.10 -2.95 4.14
C TYR A 146 -12.28 -2.06 5.09
N LEU A 147 -10.95 -2.06 4.95
CA LEU A 147 -10.05 -1.29 5.81
C LEU A 147 -10.07 0.22 5.50
N ALA A 148 -10.00 0.60 4.23
CA ALA A 148 -10.05 2.00 3.81
C ALA A 148 -11.42 2.65 4.09
N GLY A 149 -12.49 1.85 4.14
CA GLY A 149 -13.85 2.28 4.46
C GLY A 149 -14.18 2.36 5.94
N TRP A 150 -13.22 2.03 6.83
CA TRP A 150 -13.38 1.97 8.29
C TRP A 150 -14.44 0.95 8.75
N MET A 151 -14.60 -0.13 8.00
CA MET A 151 -15.47 -1.23 8.41
C MET A 151 -14.85 -2.08 9.53
N GLY A 152 -13.56 -1.97 9.76
CA GLY A 152 -12.71 -2.60 10.77
C GLY A 152 -11.25 -2.15 10.58
N PRO A 153 -10.26 -2.85 11.19
CA PRO A 153 -10.38 -4.16 11.86
C PRO A 153 -10.96 -4.07 13.28
N VAL A 154 -11.63 -5.13 13.70
CA VAL A 154 -12.06 -5.36 15.09
C VAL A 154 -11.22 -6.46 15.72
N THR A 155 -11.29 -6.61 17.04
CA THR A 155 -10.51 -7.65 17.75
C THR A 155 -11.15 -9.03 17.66
N GLU A 156 -10.35 -10.08 17.75
CA GLU A 156 -10.78 -11.47 17.86
C GLU A 156 -11.62 -11.73 19.11
N GLU A 157 -11.45 -10.94 20.17
CA GLU A 157 -12.24 -11.02 21.41
C GLU A 157 -13.68 -10.53 21.19
N GLU A 158 -13.86 -9.49 20.33
CA GLU A 158 -15.19 -8.94 20.02
C GLU A 158 -15.95 -9.77 18.99
N ASP A 159 -15.24 -10.45 18.10
CA ASP A 159 -15.81 -11.29 17.03
C ASP A 159 -14.94 -12.53 16.80
N PRO A 160 -15.15 -13.62 17.60
CA PRO A 160 -14.34 -14.82 17.55
C PRO A 160 -14.52 -15.62 16.27
N TYR A 161 -13.43 -16.12 15.70
CA TYR A 161 -13.42 -16.85 14.45
C TYR A 161 -14.11 -18.22 14.52
N GLY A 162 -14.98 -18.49 13.54
CA GLY A 162 -15.52 -19.83 13.26
C GLY A 162 -16.77 -20.20 14.05
N ASP A 163 -17.45 -19.24 14.68
CA ASP A 163 -18.74 -19.49 15.38
C ASP A 163 -19.95 -19.30 14.44
N GLY A 164 -19.71 -18.84 13.19
CA GLY A 164 -20.75 -18.65 12.16
C GLY A 164 -21.58 -17.39 12.35
N TYR A 165 -21.13 -16.45 13.17
CA TYR A 165 -21.84 -15.22 13.48
C TYR A 165 -20.84 -14.05 13.64
N SER A 166 -21.14 -12.93 13.04
CA SER A 166 -20.39 -11.67 13.23
C SER A 166 -21.36 -10.57 13.66
N PRO A 167 -21.14 -9.93 14.82
CA PRO A 167 -22.01 -8.88 15.34
C PRO A 167 -22.09 -7.66 14.42
N ASP A 168 -23.24 -6.97 14.42
CA ASP A 168 -23.38 -5.68 13.76
C ASP A 168 -22.94 -4.54 14.70
N GLY A 169 -22.39 -3.46 14.12
CA GLY A 169 -22.10 -2.22 14.83
C GLY A 169 -20.84 -2.27 15.70
N LEU A 170 -19.93 -3.19 15.44
CA LEU A 170 -18.59 -3.13 16.00
C LEU A 170 -17.81 -2.00 15.33
N GLU A 171 -17.04 -1.27 16.13
CA GLU A 171 -16.24 -0.14 15.67
C GLU A 171 -14.78 -0.58 15.40
N PRO A 172 -14.10 0.00 14.39
CA PRO A 172 -12.70 -0.32 14.13
C PRO A 172 -11.82 0.07 15.33
N VAL A 173 -10.86 -0.78 15.68
CA VAL A 173 -9.87 -0.49 16.73
C VAL A 173 -8.57 0.10 16.17
N ARG A 174 -8.43 0.10 14.84
CA ARG A 174 -7.34 0.76 14.09
C ARG A 174 -7.88 1.35 12.79
N HIS A 175 -7.29 2.46 12.37
CA HIS A 175 -7.45 3.01 11.02
C HIS A 175 -6.26 2.61 10.16
N ILE A 176 -6.51 2.09 8.96
CA ILE A 176 -5.46 1.72 8.01
C ILE A 176 -5.32 2.83 6.99
N GLN A 177 -4.22 3.59 7.11
CA GLN A 177 -4.01 4.80 6.32
C GLN A 177 -3.14 4.58 5.08
N GLU A 178 -2.39 3.47 5.04
CA GLU A 178 -1.58 3.13 3.88
C GLU A 178 -1.54 1.62 3.66
N ILE A 179 -1.89 1.20 2.43
CA ILE A 179 -1.82 -0.19 1.97
C ILE A 179 -1.04 -0.18 0.66
N GLN A 180 0.09 -0.86 0.61
CA GLN A 180 0.92 -0.97 -0.60
C GLN A 180 0.77 -2.34 -1.26
N MET A 181 0.76 -2.36 -2.58
CA MET A 181 0.69 -3.57 -3.39
C MET A 181 1.95 -3.72 -4.24
N LEU A 182 2.43 -4.95 -4.38
CA LEU A 182 3.39 -5.33 -5.42
C LEU A 182 2.68 -6.25 -6.40
N ARG A 183 2.68 -5.90 -7.67
CA ARG A 183 2.02 -6.66 -8.76
C ARG A 183 2.99 -7.40 -9.67
N GLU A 184 4.28 -7.31 -9.37
CA GLU A 184 5.34 -7.99 -10.08
C GLU A 184 6.25 -8.69 -9.07
N LYS A 185 6.88 -9.78 -9.50
CA LYS A 185 7.78 -10.55 -8.65
C LYS A 185 9.13 -9.85 -8.51
N ASP A 186 9.20 -8.92 -7.57
CA ASP A 186 10.43 -8.26 -7.15
C ASP A 186 10.83 -8.72 -5.75
N LEU A 187 11.83 -9.62 -5.69
CA LEU A 187 12.30 -10.18 -4.41
C LEU A 187 12.85 -9.11 -3.47
N GLN A 188 13.46 -8.04 -4.00
CA GLN A 188 14.02 -6.97 -3.17
C GLN A 188 12.91 -6.13 -2.56
N ALA A 189 11.91 -5.74 -3.36
CA ALA A 189 10.77 -5.00 -2.88
C ALA A 189 9.96 -5.80 -1.84
N VAL A 190 9.76 -7.11 -2.05
CA VAL A 190 9.11 -7.99 -1.07
C VAL A 190 9.90 -8.03 0.24
N LYS A 191 11.22 -8.27 0.18
CA LYS A 191 12.09 -8.30 1.37
C LYS A 191 12.07 -6.98 2.15
N GLU A 192 12.10 -5.85 1.42
CA GLU A 192 12.04 -4.53 2.04
C GLU A 192 10.71 -4.31 2.79
N LEU A 193 9.58 -4.66 2.19
CA LEU A 193 8.27 -4.56 2.83
C LEU A 193 8.14 -5.51 4.03
N VAL A 194 8.60 -6.77 3.90
CA VAL A 194 8.60 -7.73 5.02
C VAL A 194 9.43 -7.19 6.20
N TYR A 195 10.61 -6.67 5.94
CA TYR A 195 11.47 -6.12 6.99
C TYR A 195 10.84 -4.89 7.67
N ARG A 196 10.26 -3.98 6.88
CA ARG A 196 9.63 -2.76 7.37
C ARG A 196 8.34 -3.03 8.15
N CYS A 197 7.46 -3.86 7.59
CA CYS A 197 6.11 -4.08 8.12
C CYS A 197 5.95 -5.36 8.96
N GLY A 198 7.02 -6.18 9.07
CA GLY A 198 6.98 -7.48 9.77
C GLY A 198 6.51 -8.61 8.87
N SER A 199 5.67 -8.34 7.88
CA SER A 199 5.17 -9.34 6.96
C SER A 199 4.55 -8.72 5.71
N VAL A 200 4.28 -9.58 4.71
CA VAL A 200 3.55 -9.23 3.49
C VAL A 200 2.63 -10.40 3.12
N SER A 201 1.36 -10.12 2.85
CA SER A 201 0.44 -11.12 2.28
C SER A 201 0.84 -11.42 0.83
N SER A 202 0.80 -12.68 0.41
CA SER A 202 1.09 -13.07 -0.97
C SER A 202 0.16 -14.17 -1.44
N SER A 203 -0.39 -14.00 -2.65
CA SER A 203 -1.18 -15.05 -3.30
C SER A 203 -0.25 -15.99 -4.07
N PHE A 204 -0.55 -17.30 -4.04
CA PHE A 204 0.15 -18.31 -4.81
C PHE A 204 -0.75 -19.54 -5.09
N TYR A 205 -0.29 -20.47 -5.90
CA TYR A 205 -1.02 -21.71 -6.14
C TYR A 205 -0.64 -22.76 -5.11
N MET A 206 -1.60 -23.23 -4.33
CA MET A 206 -1.45 -24.35 -3.39
C MET A 206 -2.21 -25.58 -3.95
N ASP A 207 -1.47 -26.66 -4.21
CA ASP A 207 -2.02 -27.91 -4.77
C ASP A 207 -2.73 -28.78 -3.71
N MET A 208 -2.67 -28.40 -2.44
CA MET A 208 -3.33 -29.05 -1.32
C MET A 208 -4.55 -28.26 -0.89
N GLU A 209 -5.65 -28.95 -0.57
CA GLU A 209 -6.88 -28.30 -0.06
C GLU A 209 -6.79 -27.97 1.44
N ASN A 210 -6.01 -28.75 2.19
CA ASN A 210 -5.76 -28.56 3.61
C ASN A 210 -4.53 -29.36 4.07
N SER A 211 -4.18 -29.28 5.34
CA SER A 211 -3.02 -29.95 5.95
C SER A 211 -3.05 -31.49 5.93
N ALA A 212 -4.20 -32.11 5.64
CA ALA A 212 -4.33 -33.58 5.58
C ALA A 212 -4.01 -34.14 4.18
N HIS A 213 -3.88 -33.29 3.16
CA HIS A 213 -3.56 -33.71 1.79
C HIS A 213 -2.07 -33.63 1.54
N SER A 214 -1.58 -34.52 0.67
CA SER A 214 -0.19 -34.48 0.17
C SER A 214 -0.15 -33.91 -1.24
N SER A 215 0.98 -33.32 -1.61
CA SER A 215 1.21 -32.80 -2.95
C SER A 215 2.61 -33.20 -3.45
N VAL A 216 2.73 -33.41 -4.76
CA VAL A 216 4.03 -33.63 -5.42
C VAL A 216 4.93 -32.38 -5.38
N PHE A 217 4.37 -31.22 -5.10
CA PHE A 217 5.05 -29.95 -4.99
C PHE A 217 5.52 -29.64 -3.56
N TYR A 218 5.09 -30.44 -2.55
CA TYR A 218 5.42 -30.23 -1.14
C TYR A 218 6.31 -31.36 -0.59
N ASN A 219 7.42 -30.99 0.01
CA ASN A 219 8.28 -31.88 0.76
C ASN A 219 7.96 -31.75 2.26
N GLU A 220 7.24 -32.72 2.80
CA GLU A 220 6.79 -32.72 4.21
C GLU A 220 7.95 -32.80 5.21
N PHE A 221 9.10 -33.39 4.81
CA PHE A 221 10.27 -33.54 5.71
C PHE A 221 11.08 -32.26 5.83
N GLN A 222 11.00 -31.39 4.83
CA GLN A 222 11.73 -30.11 4.78
C GLN A 222 10.80 -28.92 4.83
N TYR A 223 9.47 -29.17 4.91
CA TYR A 223 8.44 -28.13 4.86
C TYR A 223 8.59 -27.18 3.66
N ALA A 224 9.00 -27.74 2.51
CA ALA A 224 9.42 -27.00 1.34
C ALA A 224 8.42 -27.15 0.19
N TYR A 225 7.90 -26.05 -0.33
CA TYR A 225 6.92 -26.00 -1.40
C TYR A 225 7.44 -25.22 -2.61
N CYS A 226 7.18 -25.73 -3.80
CA CYS A 226 7.41 -25.01 -5.05
C CYS A 226 6.48 -25.51 -6.15
N TYR A 227 5.57 -24.65 -6.60
CA TYR A 227 4.74 -24.90 -7.76
C TYR A 227 5.37 -24.26 -9.00
N ASN A 228 5.59 -25.04 -10.06
CA ASN A 228 6.19 -24.58 -11.31
C ASN A 228 5.25 -24.75 -12.52
N GLY A 229 3.93 -24.81 -12.29
CA GLY A 229 2.91 -24.97 -13.32
C GLY A 229 2.25 -23.64 -13.72
N GLU A 230 1.13 -23.75 -14.45
CA GLU A 230 0.42 -22.63 -15.07
C GLU A 230 -0.94 -22.33 -14.41
N LYS A 231 -1.36 -23.08 -13.38
CA LYS A 231 -2.62 -22.81 -12.70
C LYS A 231 -2.50 -21.52 -11.90
N GLU A 232 -3.54 -20.73 -11.92
CA GLU A 232 -3.63 -19.45 -11.20
C GLU A 232 -3.58 -19.63 -9.69
N ALA A 233 -3.17 -18.57 -8.98
CA ALA A 233 -3.17 -18.52 -7.52
C ALA A 233 -4.55 -18.81 -6.95
N ASN A 234 -4.62 -19.60 -5.88
CA ASN A 234 -5.86 -20.03 -5.21
C ASN A 234 -5.78 -19.95 -3.69
N HIS A 235 -4.66 -19.50 -3.14
CA HIS A 235 -4.41 -19.46 -1.70
C HIS A 235 -3.55 -18.26 -1.33
N ASP A 236 -3.79 -17.69 -0.16
CA ASP A 236 -3.00 -16.60 0.40
C ASP A 236 -2.20 -17.06 1.60
N VAL A 237 -0.95 -16.63 1.68
CA VAL A 237 -0.04 -16.85 2.80
C VAL A 237 0.64 -15.57 3.24
N LEU A 238 1.16 -15.58 4.44
CA LEU A 238 1.92 -14.48 5.00
C LEU A 238 3.42 -14.74 4.84
N ILE A 239 4.12 -13.94 4.04
CA ILE A 239 5.59 -13.95 3.99
C ILE A 239 6.08 -13.20 5.24
N ILE A 240 6.77 -13.92 6.13
CA ILE A 240 7.32 -13.41 7.39
C ILE A 240 8.85 -13.36 7.41
N GLY A 241 9.50 -13.73 6.30
CA GLY A 241 10.95 -13.74 6.21
C GLY A 241 11.47 -14.38 4.94
N TRP A 242 12.77 -14.59 4.91
CA TRP A 242 13.45 -15.24 3.80
C TRP A 242 14.78 -15.87 4.24
N ASN A 243 15.26 -16.84 3.44
CA ASN A 243 16.58 -17.42 3.57
C ASN A 243 17.16 -17.65 2.17
N ASP A 244 18.14 -16.83 1.75
CA ASP A 244 18.79 -16.91 0.43
C ASP A 244 19.64 -18.17 0.25
N GLN A 245 19.99 -18.84 1.37
CA GLN A 245 20.78 -20.05 1.41
C GLN A 245 19.94 -21.31 1.64
N TYR A 246 18.59 -21.20 1.59
CA TYR A 246 17.74 -22.37 1.74
C TYR A 246 17.98 -23.33 0.57
N PRO A 247 18.42 -24.59 0.85
CA PRO A 247 18.92 -25.49 -0.19
C PRO A 247 17.83 -25.87 -1.19
N LYS A 248 18.10 -25.74 -2.46
CA LYS A 248 17.18 -26.12 -3.55
C LYS A 248 16.86 -27.64 -3.55
N GLU A 249 17.74 -28.46 -3.01
CA GLU A 249 17.54 -29.90 -2.85
C GLU A 249 16.44 -30.26 -1.86
N ASN A 250 15.99 -29.32 -1.06
CA ASN A 250 14.88 -29.50 -0.13
C ASN A 250 13.51 -29.52 -0.83
N PHE A 251 13.41 -28.99 -2.05
CA PHE A 251 12.16 -28.99 -2.82
C PHE A 251 11.93 -30.33 -3.54
N SER A 252 10.65 -30.74 -3.63
CA SER A 252 10.26 -31.96 -4.31
C SER A 252 10.34 -31.87 -5.84
N VAL A 253 10.38 -30.67 -6.39
CA VAL A 253 10.52 -30.40 -7.82
C VAL A 253 11.89 -29.83 -8.13
N ASP A 254 12.30 -29.88 -9.43
CA ASP A 254 13.58 -29.34 -9.87
C ASP A 254 13.61 -27.81 -9.77
N VAL A 255 14.40 -27.30 -8.84
CA VAL A 255 14.65 -25.88 -8.56
C VAL A 255 16.12 -25.58 -8.91
N LYS A 256 16.38 -24.49 -9.63
CA LYS A 256 17.71 -24.19 -10.19
C LYS A 256 18.66 -23.51 -9.19
N ARG A 257 18.14 -22.74 -8.26
CA ARG A 257 18.94 -21.95 -7.29
C ARG A 257 18.41 -22.11 -5.88
N ASP A 258 19.28 -21.89 -4.91
CA ASP A 258 18.91 -21.79 -3.51
C ASP A 258 18.05 -20.55 -3.25
N GLY A 259 17.36 -20.59 -2.12
CA GLY A 259 16.58 -19.47 -1.60
C GLY A 259 15.08 -19.73 -1.54
N ALA A 260 14.51 -19.30 -0.43
CA ALA A 260 13.08 -19.40 -0.15
C ALA A 260 12.57 -18.22 0.67
N PHE A 261 11.30 -17.90 0.50
CA PHE A 261 10.55 -17.16 1.48
C PHE A 261 10.14 -18.07 2.66
N ILE A 262 10.12 -17.49 3.86
CA ILE A 262 9.57 -18.11 5.07
C ILE A 262 8.11 -17.65 5.13
N CYS A 263 7.18 -18.59 5.03
CA CYS A 263 5.75 -18.30 4.94
C CYS A 263 4.98 -18.88 6.11
N GLN A 264 4.13 -18.09 6.74
CA GLN A 264 3.15 -18.57 7.71
C GLN A 264 1.83 -18.87 6.98
N ASN A 265 1.32 -20.11 7.17
CA ASN A 265 0.05 -20.56 6.60
C ASN A 265 -1.12 -20.31 7.56
N SER A 266 -2.33 -20.41 7.05
CA SER A 266 -3.60 -20.29 7.77
C SER A 266 -4.23 -21.65 8.10
N TRP A 267 -3.43 -22.71 8.27
CA TRP A 267 -3.89 -24.08 8.55
C TRP A 267 -3.47 -24.59 9.93
N GLY A 268 -3.34 -23.67 10.89
CA GLY A 268 -2.96 -24.00 12.26
C GLY A 268 -1.50 -24.43 12.43
N ASP A 269 -1.12 -24.66 13.67
CA ASP A 269 0.25 -24.98 14.10
C ASP A 269 0.71 -26.40 13.74
N ARG A 270 -0.21 -27.26 13.31
CA ARG A 270 0.12 -28.63 12.87
C ARG A 270 0.64 -28.73 11.45
N PHE A 271 0.46 -27.69 10.65
CA PHE A 271 1.02 -27.62 9.30
C PHE A 271 2.48 -27.13 9.35
N GLY A 272 3.35 -27.75 8.55
CA GLY A 272 4.74 -27.32 8.45
C GLY A 272 5.49 -27.36 9.78
N GLU A 273 6.39 -26.41 9.99
CA GLU A 273 7.09 -26.19 11.24
C GLU A 273 6.31 -25.18 12.11
N ASN A 274 5.34 -25.67 12.93
CA ASN A 274 4.48 -24.84 13.76
C ASN A 274 3.71 -23.76 12.97
N GLY A 275 3.10 -24.17 11.84
CA GLY A 275 2.34 -23.28 10.95
C GLY A 275 3.18 -22.58 9.87
N VAL A 276 4.50 -22.79 9.86
CA VAL A 276 5.44 -22.14 8.95
C VAL A 276 6.04 -23.15 7.97
N PHE A 277 6.30 -22.70 6.73
CA PHE A 277 6.91 -23.49 5.68
C PHE A 277 7.73 -22.61 4.72
N TYR A 278 8.48 -23.22 3.82
CA TYR A 278 9.38 -22.53 2.91
C TYR A 278 8.88 -22.62 1.47
N VAL A 279 8.75 -21.47 0.81
CA VAL A 279 8.33 -21.39 -0.60
C VAL A 279 9.48 -20.89 -1.43
N SER A 280 9.88 -21.68 -2.45
CA SER A 280 10.99 -21.33 -3.34
C SER A 280 10.79 -19.97 -4.00
N TYR A 281 11.87 -19.20 -4.15
CA TYR A 281 11.86 -18.03 -5.03
C TYR A 281 11.50 -18.36 -6.50
N GLU A 282 11.62 -19.62 -6.92
CA GLU A 282 11.25 -20.07 -8.26
C GLU A 282 9.80 -20.59 -8.35
N ASP A 283 9.03 -20.58 -7.26
CA ASP A 283 7.58 -20.82 -7.32
C ASP A 283 6.93 -19.86 -8.32
N ALA A 284 5.94 -20.33 -9.07
CA ALA A 284 5.37 -19.54 -10.17
C ALA A 284 4.74 -18.21 -9.72
N TRP A 285 4.16 -18.16 -8.52
CA TRP A 285 3.29 -17.06 -8.09
C TRP A 285 3.75 -16.33 -6.85
N ILE A 286 4.41 -17.00 -5.90
CA ILE A 286 4.82 -16.35 -4.64
C ILE A 286 5.59 -15.06 -4.90
N GLY A 287 5.22 -13.99 -4.24
CA GLY A 287 5.84 -12.68 -4.39
C GLY A 287 5.41 -11.87 -5.63
N SER A 288 4.51 -12.39 -6.50
CA SER A 288 4.02 -11.68 -7.70
C SER A 288 2.76 -10.84 -7.45
N SER A 289 2.01 -11.17 -6.41
CA SER A 289 0.84 -10.40 -5.95
C SER A 289 0.92 -10.29 -4.44
N CYS A 290 1.41 -9.15 -3.95
CA CYS A 290 1.63 -8.92 -2.53
C CYS A 290 0.87 -7.70 -2.04
N THR A 291 0.47 -7.73 -0.76
CA THR A 291 -0.14 -6.61 -0.05
C THR A 291 0.53 -6.42 1.30
N ALA A 292 0.94 -5.18 1.61
CA ALA A 292 1.54 -4.76 2.87
C ALA A 292 0.74 -3.62 3.48
N TYR A 293 0.53 -3.68 4.80
CA TYR A 293 -0.13 -2.62 5.58
C TYR A 293 0.93 -1.77 6.23
N THR A 294 1.19 -0.60 5.66
CA THR A 294 2.37 0.21 5.98
C THR A 294 2.09 1.36 6.95
N ALA A 295 0.81 1.70 7.15
CA ALA A 295 0.37 2.62 8.21
C ALA A 295 -0.90 2.08 8.88
N VAL A 296 -0.73 1.51 10.08
CA VAL A 296 -1.78 0.97 10.95
C VAL A 296 -1.83 1.86 12.19
N GLU A 297 -2.82 2.75 12.27
CA GLU A 297 -2.86 3.84 13.24
C GLU A 297 -3.98 3.68 14.27
N PRO A 298 -3.86 4.29 15.46
CA PRO A 298 -4.97 4.44 16.40
C PRO A 298 -6.15 5.20 15.79
N THR A 299 -7.36 4.98 16.27
CA THR A 299 -8.59 5.56 15.73
C THR A 299 -8.82 7.03 16.14
N ASP A 300 -7.95 7.62 16.94
CA ASP A 300 -8.00 9.02 17.34
C ASP A 300 -7.32 9.99 16.35
N ASN A 301 -6.79 9.50 15.24
CA ASN A 301 -6.17 10.29 14.18
C ASN A 301 -7.18 11.20 13.45
N TYR A 302 -8.35 10.66 13.08
CA TYR A 302 -9.48 11.40 12.48
C TYR A 302 -10.79 10.98 13.13
N GLN A 303 -11.80 11.90 13.14
CA GLN A 303 -13.11 11.63 13.73
C GLN A 303 -14.18 11.28 12.70
N TYR A 304 -14.04 11.77 11.47
CA TYR A 304 -15.04 11.54 10.43
C TYR A 304 -14.38 11.18 9.11
N ILE A 305 -15.02 10.27 8.38
CA ILE A 305 -14.70 9.87 7.02
C ILE A 305 -15.87 10.25 6.10
N TYR A 306 -15.57 10.89 4.98
CA TYR A 306 -16.50 11.16 3.88
C TYR A 306 -16.12 10.31 2.70
N GLN A 307 -17.04 9.48 2.21
CA GLN A 307 -16.78 8.51 1.14
C GLN A 307 -18.05 8.11 0.41
N THR A 308 -17.92 7.70 -0.86
CA THR A 308 -18.98 7.15 -1.71
C THR A 308 -18.57 5.81 -2.32
N ASP A 309 -17.31 5.40 -2.14
CA ASP A 309 -16.66 4.23 -2.73
C ASP A 309 -16.48 3.09 -1.69
N LEU A 310 -17.57 2.52 -1.19
CA LEU A 310 -17.52 1.48 -0.14
C LEU A 310 -16.90 0.16 -0.62
N CYS A 311 -17.08 -0.23 -1.90
CA CYS A 311 -16.39 -1.37 -2.49
C CYS A 311 -15.01 -1.02 -3.05
N GLY A 312 -14.63 0.26 -3.03
CA GLY A 312 -13.29 0.74 -3.37
C GLY A 312 -12.88 0.50 -4.84
N TRP A 313 -11.63 0.13 -5.03
CA TRP A 313 -11.05 0.02 -6.37
C TRP A 313 -11.51 -1.26 -7.11
N ILE A 314 -12.60 -1.16 -7.88
CA ILE A 314 -13.11 -2.23 -8.75
C ILE A 314 -12.50 -2.13 -10.15
N GLY A 315 -12.35 -0.91 -10.68
CA GLY A 315 -11.75 -0.67 -11.99
C GLY A 315 -11.12 0.72 -12.09
N GLN A 316 -10.84 1.14 -13.32
CA GLN A 316 -10.11 2.38 -13.59
C GLN A 316 -10.82 3.19 -14.66
N ILE A 317 -10.76 4.53 -14.53
CA ILE A 317 -11.27 5.48 -15.52
C ILE A 317 -10.20 6.55 -15.82
N GLY A 318 -10.36 7.23 -16.94
CA GLY A 318 -9.46 8.27 -17.43
C GLY A 318 -9.74 8.62 -18.87
N TYR A 319 -8.77 9.27 -19.54
CA TYR A 319 -8.92 9.81 -20.89
C TYR A 319 -7.81 9.30 -21.84
N GLU A 320 -7.41 8.04 -21.73
CA GLU A 320 -6.25 7.48 -22.47
C GLU A 320 -4.98 8.34 -22.24
N SER A 321 -4.75 8.72 -20.99
CA SER A 321 -3.67 9.62 -20.58
C SER A 321 -3.19 9.27 -19.18
N GLU A 322 -1.87 9.31 -18.97
CA GLU A 322 -1.25 9.13 -17.67
C GLU A 322 -1.71 10.18 -16.62
N GLN A 323 -2.16 11.36 -17.09
CA GLN A 323 -2.61 12.46 -16.24
C GLN A 323 -4.13 12.63 -16.31
N CYS A 324 -4.74 12.76 -15.12
CA CYS A 324 -6.16 13.02 -14.96
C CYS A 324 -6.41 13.83 -13.68
N PHE A 325 -7.51 14.58 -13.65
CA PHE A 325 -8.05 15.20 -12.44
C PHE A 325 -9.35 14.52 -12.07
N PHE A 326 -9.53 14.22 -10.79
CA PHE A 326 -10.79 13.71 -10.25
C PHE A 326 -11.15 14.42 -8.96
N ALA A 327 -12.42 14.46 -8.65
CA ALA A 327 -12.93 15.18 -7.48
C ALA A 327 -14.16 14.47 -6.90
N ASN A 328 -14.37 14.65 -5.61
CA ASN A 328 -15.62 14.31 -4.95
C ASN A 328 -16.05 15.46 -4.03
N ALA A 329 -17.36 15.71 -3.94
CA ALA A 329 -17.91 16.77 -3.14
C ALA A 329 -18.74 16.20 -1.97
N TYR A 330 -18.59 16.81 -0.80
CA TYR A 330 -19.19 16.36 0.43
C TYR A 330 -19.88 17.50 1.17
N THR A 331 -20.67 17.14 2.19
CA THR A 331 -21.33 18.11 3.10
C THR A 331 -20.85 17.85 4.52
N ALA A 332 -20.22 18.82 5.14
CA ALA A 332 -19.71 18.73 6.51
C ALA A 332 -20.83 18.45 7.51
N ALA A 333 -20.67 17.39 8.32
CA ALA A 333 -21.64 16.97 9.33
C ALA A 333 -21.63 17.85 10.57
N GLY A 334 -20.50 18.48 10.88
CA GLY A 334 -20.25 19.31 12.04
C GLY A 334 -19.40 20.53 11.75
N GLN A 335 -18.91 21.16 12.81
CA GLN A 335 -17.82 22.13 12.74
C GLN A 335 -16.51 21.36 12.83
N GLU A 336 -15.80 21.29 11.72
CA GLU A 336 -14.71 20.34 11.51
C GLU A 336 -13.54 21.00 10.80
N LYS A 337 -12.39 20.31 10.81
CA LYS A 337 -11.23 20.65 9.99
C LYS A 337 -10.91 19.51 9.05
N LEU A 338 -11.02 19.72 7.73
CA LEU A 338 -10.49 18.81 6.72
C LEU A 338 -8.98 18.71 6.90
N SER A 339 -8.48 17.49 7.15
CA SER A 339 -7.11 17.24 7.58
C SER A 339 -6.33 16.34 6.64
N ALA A 340 -7.01 15.39 5.96
CA ALA A 340 -6.38 14.47 5.03
C ALA A 340 -7.35 14.02 3.92
N VAL A 341 -6.79 13.41 2.87
CA VAL A 341 -7.51 12.89 1.71
C VAL A 341 -7.02 11.48 1.41
N GLY A 342 -7.94 10.53 1.21
CA GLY A 342 -7.64 9.15 0.87
C GLY A 342 -7.97 8.83 -0.58
N PHE A 343 -7.04 8.17 -1.30
CA PHE A 343 -7.26 7.73 -2.68
C PHE A 343 -6.33 6.57 -3.05
N TYR A 344 -6.53 5.99 -4.23
CA TYR A 344 -5.71 4.88 -4.73
C TYR A 344 -4.71 5.36 -5.79
N ALA A 345 -3.46 4.93 -5.67
CA ALA A 345 -2.49 4.93 -6.75
C ALA A 345 -2.66 3.64 -7.56
N THR A 346 -2.91 3.75 -8.86
CA THR A 346 -3.19 2.60 -9.73
C THR A 346 -1.94 1.96 -10.35
N GLY A 347 -0.78 2.61 -10.23
CA GLY A 347 0.51 2.14 -10.74
C GLY A 347 1.69 2.67 -9.93
N GLN A 348 2.90 2.28 -10.34
CA GLN A 348 4.15 2.70 -9.70
C GLN A 348 4.47 4.17 -10.01
N ASP A 349 5.25 4.80 -9.13
CA ASP A 349 5.75 6.17 -9.25
C ASP A 349 4.66 7.21 -9.57
N THR A 350 3.45 6.98 -9.02
CA THR A 350 2.30 7.86 -9.20
C THR A 350 2.54 9.19 -8.50
N ARG A 351 2.53 10.28 -9.26
CA ARG A 351 2.60 11.65 -8.75
C ARG A 351 1.21 12.20 -8.53
N TYR A 352 1.04 12.98 -7.48
CA TYR A 352 -0.24 13.59 -7.15
C TYR A 352 -0.09 15.03 -6.66
N THR A 353 -1.16 15.81 -6.84
CA THR A 353 -1.40 17.08 -6.16
C THR A 353 -2.85 17.09 -5.68
N VAL A 354 -3.04 17.27 -4.38
CA VAL A 354 -4.35 17.43 -3.75
C VAL A 354 -4.70 18.90 -3.72
N TYR A 355 -5.96 19.22 -4.04
CA TYR A 355 -6.54 20.54 -3.92
C TYR A 355 -7.84 20.48 -3.12
N VAL A 356 -8.22 21.59 -2.53
CA VAL A 356 -9.50 21.77 -1.80
C VAL A 356 -10.28 22.94 -2.39
N ALA A 357 -11.58 22.73 -2.59
CA ALA A 357 -12.55 23.78 -2.90
C ALA A 357 -13.52 23.90 -1.71
N GLU A 358 -13.27 24.87 -0.82
CA GLU A 358 -13.99 25.02 0.46
C GLU A 358 -15.48 25.32 0.32
N ASN A 359 -15.89 25.94 -0.78
CA ASN A 359 -17.28 26.35 -1.02
C ASN A 359 -17.79 25.74 -2.33
N PHE A 360 -18.25 24.50 -2.27
CA PHE A 360 -18.78 23.81 -3.42
C PHE A 360 -20.27 24.09 -3.58
N THR A 361 -20.69 24.58 -4.74
CA THR A 361 -22.10 24.77 -5.12
C THR A 361 -22.48 23.98 -6.37
N ASN A 362 -21.55 23.82 -7.28
CA ASN A 362 -21.67 23.03 -8.50
C ASN A 362 -20.26 22.82 -9.12
N ARG A 363 -20.16 22.07 -10.22
CA ARG A 363 -18.87 21.75 -10.88
C ARG A 363 -18.00 22.97 -11.25
N LEU A 364 -18.56 24.19 -11.38
CA LEU A 364 -17.75 25.39 -11.65
C LEU A 364 -16.94 25.81 -10.43
N SER A 365 -17.40 25.47 -9.23
CA SER A 365 -16.67 25.74 -7.98
C SER A 365 -15.31 25.04 -7.92
N LEU A 366 -15.15 23.90 -8.62
CA LEU A 366 -13.88 23.14 -8.71
C LEU A 366 -12.75 23.93 -9.37
N SER A 367 -13.06 25.00 -10.13
CA SER A 367 -12.05 25.90 -10.69
C SER A 367 -11.41 26.83 -9.65
N GLY A 368 -12.07 27.02 -8.49
CA GLY A 368 -11.57 27.82 -7.37
C GLY A 368 -10.69 27.05 -6.38
N LYS A 369 -10.22 25.87 -6.75
CA LYS A 369 -9.43 24.99 -5.91
C LYS A 369 -8.11 25.59 -5.44
N VAL A 370 -7.71 25.27 -4.20
CA VAL A 370 -6.44 25.67 -3.57
C VAL A 370 -5.57 24.44 -3.37
N PRO A 371 -4.27 24.47 -3.75
CA PRO A 371 -3.36 23.34 -3.49
C PRO A 371 -3.23 23.09 -1.97
N ALA A 372 -3.21 21.82 -1.59
CA ALA A 372 -3.24 21.40 -0.20
C ALA A 372 -2.20 20.32 0.17
N ALA A 373 -1.73 19.53 -0.79
CA ALA A 373 -0.62 18.58 -0.63
C ALA A 373 -0.12 18.13 -1.98
N SER A 374 1.10 17.58 -2.06
CA SER A 374 1.64 16.95 -3.26
C SER A 374 2.73 15.94 -2.94
N GLY A 375 2.93 14.95 -3.80
CA GLY A 375 3.96 13.94 -3.59
C GLY A 375 4.06 12.91 -4.70
N THR A 376 4.81 11.83 -4.39
CA THR A 376 4.96 10.65 -5.27
C THR A 376 4.78 9.39 -4.45
N LEU A 377 3.97 8.47 -4.96
CA LEU A 377 3.66 7.17 -4.37
C LEU A 377 4.40 6.10 -5.18
N GLN A 378 5.28 5.35 -4.54
CA GLN A 378 6.16 4.39 -5.22
C GLN A 378 5.41 3.16 -5.75
N ASN A 379 4.48 2.63 -4.96
CA ASN A 379 3.75 1.42 -5.28
C ASN A 379 2.26 1.71 -5.49
N PRO A 380 1.54 0.90 -6.28
CA PRO A 380 0.08 0.95 -6.29
C PRO A 380 -0.48 0.59 -4.92
N GLY A 381 -1.68 1.08 -4.59
CA GLY A 381 -2.32 0.83 -3.30
C GLY A 381 -3.22 1.96 -2.85
N TYR A 382 -3.65 1.90 -1.59
CA TYR A 382 -4.44 2.94 -0.92
C TYR A 382 -3.55 3.82 -0.07
N TYR A 383 -3.77 5.14 -0.13
CA TYR A 383 -2.99 6.13 0.59
C TYR A 383 -3.86 7.22 1.17
N THR A 384 -3.64 7.51 2.45
CA THR A 384 -4.14 8.72 3.10
C THR A 384 -3.02 9.76 3.12
N VAL A 385 -3.31 10.93 2.58
CA VAL A 385 -2.37 12.04 2.46
C VAL A 385 -2.81 13.16 3.38
N ASP A 386 -1.98 13.49 4.36
CA ASP A 386 -2.18 14.67 5.20
C ASP A 386 -2.09 15.96 4.37
N LEU A 387 -2.94 16.93 4.67
CA LEU A 387 -2.90 18.23 4.04
C LEU A 387 -1.85 19.13 4.71
N ASP A 388 -1.11 19.90 3.91
CA ASP A 388 -0.11 20.90 4.40
C ASP A 388 -0.74 21.94 5.34
N GLN A 389 -2.04 22.20 5.18
CA GLN A 389 -2.86 23.03 6.04
C GLN A 389 -4.26 22.43 6.20
N LYS A 390 -4.83 22.58 7.36
CA LYS A 390 -6.21 22.16 7.63
C LYS A 390 -7.19 23.26 7.18
N PHE A 391 -8.35 22.85 6.65
CA PHE A 391 -9.42 23.74 6.18
C PHE A 391 -10.61 23.66 7.13
N SER A 392 -10.98 24.78 7.77
CA SER A 392 -12.14 24.82 8.66
C SER A 392 -13.45 24.76 7.88
N LEU A 393 -14.34 23.88 8.28
CA LEU A 393 -15.63 23.62 7.67
C LEU A 393 -16.74 23.89 8.68
N GLU A 394 -17.78 24.59 8.27
CA GLU A 394 -18.97 24.79 9.08
C GLU A 394 -19.99 23.67 8.84
N LYS A 395 -20.81 23.36 9.84
CA LYS A 395 -21.88 22.37 9.68
C LYS A 395 -22.79 22.70 8.49
N GLY A 396 -22.96 21.75 7.59
CA GLY A 396 -23.76 21.90 6.37
C GLY A 396 -23.04 22.62 5.22
N GLN A 397 -21.78 23.03 5.41
CA GLN A 397 -20.96 23.57 4.34
C GLN A 397 -20.64 22.47 3.34
N ARG A 398 -20.86 22.74 2.05
CA ARG A 398 -20.40 21.84 0.99
C ARG A 398 -18.99 22.21 0.57
N PHE A 399 -18.14 21.20 0.49
CA PHE A 399 -16.74 21.32 0.06
C PHE A 399 -16.41 20.20 -0.95
N ALA A 400 -15.32 20.35 -1.68
CA ALA A 400 -14.83 19.29 -2.55
C ALA A 400 -13.33 19.10 -2.34
N VAL A 401 -12.91 17.83 -2.44
CA VAL A 401 -11.51 17.42 -2.57
C VAL A 401 -11.25 17.06 -4.02
N ILE A 402 -10.10 17.47 -4.53
CA ILE A 402 -9.70 17.28 -5.91
C ILE A 402 -8.28 16.69 -5.92
N VAL A 403 -8.05 15.68 -6.74
CA VAL A 403 -6.71 15.14 -6.96
C VAL A 403 -6.35 15.26 -8.43
N GLU A 404 -5.20 15.87 -8.70
CA GLU A 404 -4.49 15.72 -9.95
C GLU A 404 -3.56 14.53 -9.80
N ILE A 405 -3.71 13.51 -10.62
CA ILE A 405 -2.91 12.29 -10.59
C ILE A 405 -2.18 12.10 -11.92
N CYS A 406 -0.95 11.60 -11.84
CA CYS A 406 -0.16 11.21 -13.01
C CYS A 406 0.53 9.87 -12.71
N THR A 407 0.02 8.81 -13.35
CA THR A 407 0.52 7.44 -13.18
C THR A 407 1.24 7.01 -14.46
N PRO A 408 2.59 6.88 -14.44
CA PRO A 408 3.35 6.48 -15.62
C PRO A 408 2.87 5.16 -16.21
N GLY A 409 2.69 5.13 -17.52
CA GLY A 409 2.25 3.93 -18.27
C GLY A 409 0.78 3.57 -18.13
N SER A 410 -0.05 4.36 -17.43
CA SER A 410 -1.48 4.12 -17.28
C SER A 410 -2.31 5.00 -18.24
N ASP A 411 -3.19 4.39 -19.03
CA ASP A 411 -4.18 5.11 -19.84
C ASP A 411 -5.37 5.59 -19.00
N TYR A 412 -5.62 4.95 -17.85
CA TYR A 412 -6.76 5.19 -16.95
C TYR A 412 -6.28 5.26 -15.49
N PRO A 413 -5.71 6.39 -15.04
CA PRO A 413 -5.00 6.47 -13.76
C PRO A 413 -5.91 6.58 -12.53
N VAL A 414 -7.22 6.77 -12.68
CA VAL A 414 -8.15 7.00 -11.57
C VAL A 414 -8.87 5.71 -11.20
N ALA A 415 -8.77 5.30 -9.94
CA ALA A 415 -9.54 4.18 -9.41
C ALA A 415 -11.03 4.54 -9.33
N ALA A 416 -11.87 3.61 -9.72
CA ALA A 416 -13.32 3.77 -9.76
C ALA A 416 -14.05 2.55 -9.20
N GLU A 417 -15.17 2.84 -8.56
CA GLU A 417 -16.15 1.86 -8.10
C GLU A 417 -17.36 1.85 -9.02
N TYR A 418 -17.80 0.68 -9.46
CA TYR A 418 -19.00 0.50 -10.30
C TYR A 418 -19.55 -0.93 -10.17
N GLN A 419 -20.78 -1.14 -10.59
CA GLN A 419 -21.38 -2.46 -10.61
C GLN A 419 -20.83 -3.27 -11.80
N ALA A 420 -19.76 -4.03 -11.57
CA ALA A 420 -19.08 -4.82 -12.60
C ALA A 420 -19.76 -6.22 -12.80
N ASP A 421 -20.16 -6.85 -11.72
CA ASP A 421 -20.74 -8.19 -11.66
C ASP A 421 -21.60 -8.38 -10.40
N GLU A 422 -21.99 -9.61 -10.10
CA GLU A 422 -22.76 -9.94 -8.90
C GLU A 422 -22.03 -9.66 -7.58
N ASN A 423 -20.68 -9.68 -7.58
CA ASN A 423 -19.89 -9.40 -6.38
C ASN A 423 -19.83 -7.91 -6.04
N SER A 424 -20.12 -7.05 -7.01
CA SER A 424 -20.19 -5.59 -6.86
C SER A 424 -21.64 -5.07 -6.85
N SER A 425 -22.62 -5.95 -6.62
CA SER A 425 -24.04 -5.57 -6.62
C SER A 425 -24.43 -4.61 -5.49
N ASN A 426 -23.64 -4.53 -4.42
CA ASN A 426 -23.84 -3.61 -3.30
C ASN A 426 -23.40 -2.17 -3.59
N VAL A 427 -22.72 -1.93 -4.72
CA VAL A 427 -22.28 -0.58 -5.12
C VAL A 427 -23.50 0.31 -5.36
N THR A 428 -23.48 1.50 -4.74
CA THR A 428 -24.46 2.56 -4.95
C THR A 428 -23.78 3.73 -5.66
N ILE A 429 -24.35 4.18 -6.78
CA ILE A 429 -23.82 5.28 -7.62
C ILE A 429 -24.87 6.38 -7.84
N GLU A 430 -25.62 6.75 -6.79
CA GLU A 430 -26.74 7.70 -6.86
C GLU A 430 -26.49 8.98 -6.05
N ASP A 431 -25.28 9.22 -5.55
CA ASP A 431 -24.98 10.38 -4.71
C ASP A 431 -24.63 11.66 -5.52
N GLY A 432 -24.31 11.54 -6.82
CA GLY A 432 -24.15 12.65 -7.75
C GLY A 432 -22.93 13.54 -7.51
N GLU A 433 -21.93 13.09 -6.77
CA GLU A 433 -20.85 13.94 -6.25
C GLU A 433 -19.48 13.75 -6.94
N GLY A 434 -19.31 12.70 -7.76
CA GLY A 434 -18.06 12.38 -8.43
C GLY A 434 -17.84 13.19 -9.73
N TYR A 435 -16.60 13.61 -9.99
CA TYR A 435 -16.22 14.40 -11.17
C TYR A 435 -14.87 13.97 -11.74
N LEU A 436 -14.74 14.01 -13.06
CA LEU A 436 -13.52 13.75 -13.82
C LEU A 436 -13.18 14.91 -14.76
N SER A 437 -11.88 15.17 -15.00
CA SER A 437 -11.44 16.24 -15.91
C SER A 437 -10.05 15.96 -16.48
N THR A 438 -9.84 16.34 -17.76
CA THR A 438 -8.53 16.31 -18.42
C THR A 438 -7.61 17.45 -18.00
N ASN A 439 -8.16 18.58 -17.54
CA ASN A 439 -7.43 19.85 -17.38
C ASN A 439 -7.69 20.57 -16.06
N GLY A 440 -8.54 20.01 -15.18
CA GLY A 440 -8.91 20.59 -13.89
C GLY A 440 -9.80 21.83 -13.96
N PHE A 441 -10.41 22.15 -15.13
CA PHE A 441 -11.31 23.28 -15.34
C PHE A 441 -12.66 22.87 -15.94
N SER A 442 -12.65 21.91 -16.88
CA SER A 442 -13.87 21.38 -17.50
C SER A 442 -14.14 20.01 -16.91
N TRP A 443 -15.26 19.87 -16.19
CA TRP A 443 -15.58 18.70 -15.37
C TRP A 443 -16.79 17.95 -15.91
N GLU A 444 -16.70 16.63 -15.94
CA GLU A 444 -17.79 15.71 -16.23
C GLU A 444 -18.20 15.01 -14.94
N ASN A 445 -19.50 14.85 -14.70
CA ASN A 445 -20.00 14.03 -13.60
C ASN A 445 -19.80 12.56 -13.92
N THR A 446 -19.20 11.79 -13.00
CA THR A 446 -18.80 10.39 -13.27
C THR A 446 -19.98 9.44 -13.24
N GLU A 447 -20.99 9.70 -12.42
CA GLU A 447 -22.18 8.88 -12.38
C GLU A 447 -23.01 9.02 -13.65
N GLU A 448 -23.25 10.26 -14.12
CA GLU A 448 -24.01 10.53 -15.33
C GLU A 448 -23.29 10.05 -16.61
N SER A 449 -21.95 10.22 -16.66
CA SER A 449 -21.15 9.97 -17.86
C SER A 449 -20.62 8.55 -17.96
N TYR A 450 -20.29 7.92 -16.81
CA TYR A 450 -19.57 6.65 -16.76
C TYR A 450 -20.27 5.60 -15.87
N GLY A 451 -21.28 5.96 -15.09
CA GLY A 451 -21.98 5.05 -14.15
C GLY A 451 -21.07 4.53 -13.06
N CYS A 452 -20.22 5.39 -12.49
CA CYS A 452 -19.25 5.01 -11.47
C CYS A 452 -19.00 6.12 -10.45
N ASN A 453 -18.56 5.73 -9.24
CA ASN A 453 -17.98 6.60 -8.23
C ASN A 453 -16.46 6.70 -8.44
N VAL A 454 -15.86 7.86 -8.17
CA VAL A 454 -14.41 7.96 -8.02
C VAL A 454 -14.01 7.53 -6.60
N CYS A 455 -12.95 6.73 -6.47
CA CYS A 455 -12.45 6.30 -5.17
C CYS A 455 -11.64 7.42 -4.51
N LEU A 456 -12.32 8.27 -3.77
CA LEU A 456 -11.75 9.46 -3.15
C LEU A 456 -12.46 9.74 -1.82
N LYS A 457 -11.70 9.84 -0.75
CA LYS A 457 -12.19 10.02 0.62
C LYS A 457 -11.66 11.32 1.22
N ALA A 458 -12.40 11.89 2.16
CA ALA A 458 -11.96 13.03 2.94
C ALA A 458 -12.02 12.72 4.44
N TYR A 459 -11.00 13.13 5.18
CA TYR A 459 -10.89 12.88 6.62
C TYR A 459 -10.87 14.19 7.37
N THR A 460 -11.70 14.27 8.42
CA THR A 460 -11.80 15.47 9.23
C THR A 460 -11.60 15.19 10.71
N VAL A 461 -11.21 16.24 11.44
CA VAL A 461 -11.13 16.28 12.89
C VAL A 461 -12.08 17.36 13.42
N ASN A 462 -12.50 17.26 14.69
CA ASN A 462 -13.28 18.30 15.32
C ASN A 462 -12.51 19.64 15.32
N ASP A 463 -13.22 20.76 15.14
CA ASP A 463 -12.68 22.10 15.28
C ASP A 463 -12.88 22.55 16.75
N ASP A 464 -12.00 22.08 17.66
CA ASP A 464 -12.01 22.44 19.08
C ASP A 464 -11.47 23.86 19.34
#